data_7a1ca02a0681d474faea2038679b0cf3
#
_entry.id   7a1ca02a0681d474faea2038679b0cf3
#
_cell.length_a   1.000
_cell.length_b   1.000
_cell.length_c   1.000
_cell.angle_alpha   90.00
_cell.angle_beta   90.00
_cell.angle_gamma   90.00
#
_symmetry.space_group_name_H-M   'P 1'
#
loop_
_entity.id
_entity.type
_entity.pdbx_description
1 polymer ?
#
loop_
_entity_poly.entity_id
_entity_poly.type
_entity_poly.pdbx_seq_one_letter_code
_entity_poly.pdbx_strand_id
1 'polypeptide(L)'
;EYSKKLWGLPTSNLSPSISGNRLKGLSIYTLILETIFGAKKKTKHLDGSFYYPDYGIGILFDELVNYCGLPNFKTESKVTKITHLENSIKSITINDKDTLIINHLISSMPLGVFLDYLNPPPPKEILDISKSIKFRDIILVCFFLDKKSINNNGSMYFPDDKYLFTRIYEPKNRSHNMSPIDKTSLIVEIPCFKSDDIWLSNQNDLIEKVKADLLNLNFFTDNQLIDSCSYKIPNAYPILELNFEKKIRKIFDYLSRFDNLNLTGRNGLFAYTHIHDHMRNGREIINNYSKV
;
A
#
# COMPACT_ATOMS: atom_id res chain seq x y z
N GLU A 1 -0.76 15.84 14.69
CA GLU A 1 0.47 16.06 13.88
C GLU A 1 0.80 14.84 13.02
N TYR A 2 1.12 13.68 13.58
CA TYR A 2 1.52 12.48 12.83
C TYR A 2 0.52 12.07 11.73
N SER A 3 -0.78 12.02 12.04
CA SER A 3 -1.80 11.63 11.04
C SER A 3 -1.88 12.62 9.88
N LYS A 4 -1.75 13.93 10.15
CA LYS A 4 -1.71 14.96 9.10
C LYS A 4 -0.50 14.76 8.18
N LYS A 5 0.67 14.51 8.77
CA LYS A 5 1.91 14.26 8.04
C LYS A 5 1.81 12.99 7.18
N LEU A 6 1.29 11.90 7.75
CA LEU A 6 1.13 10.62 7.06
C LEU A 6 0.16 10.73 5.88
N TRP A 7 -1.03 11.31 6.11
CA TRP A 7 -2.11 11.34 5.13
C TRP A 7 -2.12 12.58 4.23
N GLY A 8 -1.33 13.60 4.57
CA GLY A 8 -1.28 14.86 3.81
C GLY A 8 -2.53 15.74 3.95
N LEU A 9 -3.45 15.39 4.86
CA LEU A 9 -4.69 16.11 5.09
C LEU A 9 -4.91 16.36 6.59
N PRO A 10 -5.60 17.45 6.97
CA PRO A 10 -6.07 17.64 8.33
C PRO A 10 -6.89 16.44 8.81
N THR A 11 -6.71 16.04 10.06
CA THR A 11 -7.45 14.90 10.65
C THR A 11 -8.96 15.09 10.63
N SER A 12 -9.43 16.34 10.68
CA SER A 12 -10.85 16.70 10.54
C SER A 12 -11.44 16.32 9.17
N ASN A 13 -10.61 16.13 8.16
CA ASN A 13 -11.03 15.77 6.80
C ASN A 13 -10.95 14.26 6.53
N LEU A 14 -10.46 13.49 7.51
CA LEU A 14 -10.29 12.05 7.38
C LEU A 14 -11.46 11.29 7.98
N SER A 15 -11.92 10.25 7.30
CA SER A 15 -12.93 9.34 7.86
C SER A 15 -12.37 8.56 9.05
N PRO A 16 -13.14 8.34 10.12
CA PRO A 16 -12.75 7.41 11.20
C PRO A 16 -12.41 6.00 10.70
N SER A 17 -12.93 5.60 9.54
CA SER A 17 -12.64 4.32 8.90
C SER A 17 -11.13 4.12 8.59
N ILE A 18 -10.36 5.23 8.54
CA ILE A 18 -8.91 5.16 8.29
C ILE A 18 -8.15 4.46 9.43
N SER A 19 -8.69 4.49 10.64
CA SER A 19 -8.16 3.73 11.77
C SER A 19 -8.40 2.22 11.64
N GLY A 20 -9.30 1.82 10.74
CA GLY A 20 -9.68 0.44 10.50
C GLY A 20 -10.13 -0.25 11.78
N ASN A 21 -9.79 -1.54 11.89
CA ASN A 21 -10.08 -2.34 13.08
C ASN A 21 -9.12 -2.10 14.25
N ARG A 22 -8.11 -1.22 14.07
CA ARG A 22 -7.07 -1.00 15.09
C ARG A 22 -7.59 -0.43 16.39
N LEU A 23 -8.68 0.35 16.33
CA LEU A 23 -9.33 0.92 17.51
C LEU A 23 -10.53 0.09 17.97
N LYS A 24 -10.94 -0.95 17.25
CA LYS A 24 -12.00 -1.86 17.69
C LYS A 24 -11.53 -2.65 18.91
N GLY A 25 -12.19 -2.47 20.03
CA GLY A 25 -11.83 -3.11 21.30
C GLY A 25 -11.11 -2.20 22.30
N LEU A 26 -10.71 -0.99 21.91
CA LEU A 26 -10.32 0.05 22.85
C LEU A 26 -11.58 0.69 23.40
N SER A 27 -12.05 0.24 24.57
CA SER A 27 -13.09 0.93 25.32
C SER A 27 -12.45 1.54 26.58
N ILE A 28 -12.93 2.72 26.98
CA ILE A 28 -12.52 3.37 28.24
C ILE A 28 -12.72 2.41 29.41
N TYR A 29 -13.78 1.60 29.35
CA TYR A 29 -14.08 0.59 30.36
C TYR A 29 -13.01 -0.52 30.44
N THR A 30 -12.55 -1.04 29.28
CA THR A 30 -11.44 -2.02 29.25
C THR A 30 -10.13 -1.40 29.73
N LEU A 31 -9.86 -0.15 29.39
CA LEU A 31 -8.67 0.57 29.85
C LEU A 31 -8.68 0.75 31.39
N ILE A 32 -9.82 1.10 31.97
CA ILE A 32 -9.99 1.24 33.44
C ILE A 32 -9.84 -0.12 34.12
N LEU A 33 -10.44 -1.17 33.58
CA LEU A 33 -10.32 -2.54 34.12
C LEU A 33 -8.88 -3.06 34.05
N GLU A 34 -8.17 -2.79 32.95
CA GLU A 34 -6.78 -3.17 32.78
C GLU A 34 -5.86 -2.42 33.76
N THR A 35 -6.17 -1.15 34.03
CA THR A 35 -5.41 -0.33 35.00
C THR A 35 -5.62 -0.79 36.45
N ILE A 36 -6.85 -1.25 36.80
CA ILE A 36 -7.20 -1.64 38.17
C ILE A 36 -6.87 -3.11 38.47
N PHE A 37 -7.09 -4.01 37.52
CA PHE A 37 -7.01 -5.45 37.73
C PHE A 37 -5.79 -6.14 37.06
N GLY A 38 -4.91 -5.36 36.43
CA GLY A 38 -3.77 -5.90 35.71
C GLY A 38 -4.14 -6.64 34.41
N ALA A 39 -3.60 -6.22 33.31
CA ALA A 39 -3.95 -6.72 32.00
C ALA A 39 -3.64 -8.23 31.82
N LYS A 40 -4.69 -9.06 31.76
CA LYS A 40 -4.61 -10.43 31.26
C LYS A 40 -5.28 -10.65 29.90
N LYS A 41 -5.93 -9.65 29.33
CA LYS A 41 -6.50 -9.73 27.95
C LYS A 41 -5.77 -8.72 27.05
N LYS A 42 -4.70 -9.16 26.45
CA LYS A 42 -4.04 -8.43 25.36
C LYS A 42 -5.03 -8.25 24.21
N THR A 43 -5.22 -7.01 23.77
CA THR A 43 -5.98 -6.73 22.54
C THR A 43 -5.29 -7.41 21.38
N LYS A 44 -5.98 -8.32 20.70
CA LYS A 44 -5.46 -9.20 19.62
C LYS A 44 -4.68 -8.46 18.50
N HIS A 45 -4.75 -7.15 18.43
CA HIS A 45 -4.17 -6.35 17.35
C HIS A 45 -2.95 -5.50 17.77
N LEU A 46 -2.64 -5.36 19.06
CA LEU A 46 -1.53 -4.53 19.53
C LEU A 46 -0.34 -5.32 20.08
N ASP A 47 -0.55 -6.54 20.54
CA ASP A 47 0.46 -7.37 21.24
C ASP A 47 0.55 -8.79 20.70
N GLY A 48 0.21 -9.05 19.46
CA GLY A 48 0.23 -10.39 18.88
C GLY A 48 1.57 -10.74 18.26
N SER A 49 2.01 -11.98 18.43
CA SER A 49 3.01 -12.60 17.55
C SER A 49 2.38 -12.86 16.18
N PHE A 50 3.14 -12.70 15.13
CA PHE A 50 2.73 -13.05 13.77
C PHE A 50 3.85 -13.86 13.09
N TYR A 51 3.44 -14.71 12.18
CA TYR A 51 4.40 -15.41 11.32
C TYR A 51 4.92 -14.44 10.25
N TYR A 52 6.21 -14.50 10.03
CA TYR A 52 6.89 -13.73 8.99
C TYR A 52 7.85 -14.63 8.23
N PRO A 53 7.86 -14.63 6.89
CA PRO A 53 8.78 -15.46 6.13
C PRO A 53 10.24 -15.07 6.38
N ASP A 54 11.13 -16.06 6.48
CA ASP A 54 12.53 -15.87 6.84
C ASP A 54 13.27 -14.90 5.91
N TYR A 55 12.97 -14.94 4.62
CA TYR A 55 13.59 -14.08 3.62
C TYR A 55 12.70 -12.90 3.19
N GLY A 56 11.70 -12.57 3.99
CA GLY A 56 10.81 -11.45 3.73
C GLY A 56 9.50 -11.82 3.04
N ILE A 57 8.55 -10.87 3.07
CA ILE A 57 7.19 -11.11 2.58
C ILE A 57 7.12 -11.42 1.08
N GLY A 58 8.15 -10.99 0.30
CA GLY A 58 8.22 -11.23 -1.14
C GLY A 58 8.18 -12.69 -1.52
N ILE A 59 8.78 -13.57 -0.70
CA ILE A 59 8.84 -15.01 -0.97
C ILE A 59 7.45 -15.66 -1.12
N LEU A 60 6.43 -15.13 -0.45
CA LEU A 60 5.06 -15.62 -0.62
C LEU A 60 4.54 -15.39 -2.04
N PHE A 61 4.92 -14.29 -2.66
CA PHE A 61 4.52 -13.97 -4.02
C PHE A 61 5.35 -14.76 -5.03
N ASP A 62 6.63 -14.95 -4.76
CA ASP A 62 7.50 -15.78 -5.60
C ASP A 62 7.00 -17.22 -5.64
N GLU A 63 6.62 -17.79 -4.48
CA GLU A 63 6.04 -19.13 -4.40
C GLU A 63 4.67 -19.22 -5.07
N LEU A 64 3.83 -18.20 -4.98
CA LEU A 64 2.56 -18.15 -5.72
C LEU A 64 2.79 -18.12 -7.24
N VAL A 65 3.76 -17.33 -7.71
CA VAL A 65 4.14 -17.29 -9.13
C VAL A 65 4.65 -18.65 -9.60
N ASN A 66 5.52 -19.29 -8.81
CA ASN A 66 6.02 -20.63 -9.10
C ASN A 66 4.90 -21.67 -9.19
N TYR A 67 3.96 -21.63 -8.22
CA TYR A 67 2.79 -22.53 -8.19
C TYR A 67 1.87 -22.31 -9.40
N CYS A 68 1.61 -21.07 -9.79
CA CYS A 68 0.76 -20.75 -10.94
C CYS A 68 1.45 -21.00 -12.29
N GLY A 69 2.78 -21.09 -12.31
CA GLY A 69 3.61 -21.24 -13.51
C GLY A 69 3.93 -19.92 -14.20
N LEU A 70 5.21 -19.65 -14.39
CA LEU A 70 5.75 -18.43 -15.00
C LEU A 70 5.10 -18.01 -16.33
N PRO A 71 4.73 -18.93 -17.26
CA PRO A 71 4.09 -18.54 -18.53
C PRO A 71 2.76 -17.82 -18.38
N ASN A 72 2.11 -17.92 -17.22
CA ASN A 72 0.86 -17.25 -16.92
C ASN A 72 1.05 -15.80 -16.42
N PHE A 73 2.30 -15.36 -16.25
CA PHE A 73 2.64 -14.01 -15.81
C PHE A 73 3.30 -13.23 -16.95
N LYS A 74 2.85 -11.99 -17.12
CA LYS A 74 3.46 -11.04 -18.05
C LYS A 74 3.91 -9.82 -17.26
N THR A 75 5.18 -9.73 -16.96
CA THR A 75 5.82 -8.54 -16.40
C THR A 75 5.99 -7.46 -17.47
N GLU A 76 6.33 -6.24 -17.08
CA GLU A 76 6.50 -5.09 -17.99
C GLU A 76 5.30 -4.85 -18.90
N SER A 77 4.11 -5.25 -18.45
CA SER A 77 2.86 -5.25 -19.20
C SER A 77 1.88 -4.28 -18.56
N LYS A 78 1.86 -3.05 -19.04
CA LYS A 78 0.93 -2.01 -18.58
C LYS A 78 -0.34 -2.04 -19.40
N VAL A 79 -1.49 -2.25 -18.77
CA VAL A 79 -2.79 -2.02 -19.41
C VAL A 79 -2.95 -0.53 -19.63
N THR A 80 -3.27 -0.14 -20.86
CA THR A 80 -3.43 1.26 -21.29
C THR A 80 -4.82 1.59 -21.81
N LYS A 81 -5.65 0.56 -22.10
CA LYS A 81 -7.03 0.70 -22.54
C LYS A 81 -7.84 -0.52 -22.15
N ILE A 82 -9.09 -0.31 -21.77
CA ILE A 82 -10.07 -1.35 -21.43
C ILE A 82 -11.30 -1.11 -22.29
N THR A 83 -11.51 -1.93 -23.32
CA THR A 83 -12.63 -1.75 -24.25
C THR A 83 -13.81 -2.57 -23.79
N HIS A 84 -14.98 -1.93 -23.72
CA HIS A 84 -16.24 -2.58 -23.40
C HIS A 84 -17.31 -2.29 -24.46
N LEU A 85 -18.28 -3.19 -24.53
CA LEU A 85 -19.48 -3.02 -25.30
C LEU A 85 -20.67 -3.36 -24.39
N GLU A 86 -21.62 -2.43 -24.28
CA GLU A 86 -22.73 -2.55 -23.34
C GLU A 86 -22.26 -2.87 -21.93
N ASN A 87 -22.67 -4.00 -21.37
CA ASN A 87 -22.36 -4.44 -20.02
C ASN A 87 -21.20 -5.46 -19.95
N SER A 88 -20.37 -5.56 -20.98
CA SER A 88 -19.29 -6.55 -21.02
C SER A 88 -17.97 -5.93 -21.44
N ILE A 89 -16.91 -6.20 -20.67
CA ILE A 89 -15.54 -5.90 -21.08
C ILE A 89 -15.15 -6.90 -22.18
N LYS A 90 -14.62 -6.40 -23.30
CA LYS A 90 -14.30 -7.22 -24.49
C LYS A 90 -12.81 -7.45 -24.65
N SER A 91 -12.00 -6.43 -24.38
CA SER A 91 -10.56 -6.53 -24.57
C SER A 91 -9.80 -5.54 -23.68
N ILE A 92 -8.52 -5.83 -23.49
CA ILE A 92 -7.55 -4.91 -22.90
C ILE A 92 -6.41 -4.67 -23.89
N THR A 93 -5.88 -3.44 -23.91
CA THR A 93 -4.67 -3.11 -24.67
C THR A 93 -3.51 -2.98 -23.69
N ILE A 94 -2.39 -3.59 -24.04
CA ILE A 94 -1.15 -3.62 -23.24
C ILE A 94 -0.10 -2.80 -23.97
N ASN A 95 0.55 -1.87 -23.25
CA ASN A 95 1.65 -1.03 -23.73
C ASN A 95 1.32 -0.27 -25.02
N ASP A 96 0.05 0.08 -25.24
CA ASP A 96 -0.49 0.73 -26.46
C ASP A 96 -0.27 -0.07 -27.77
N LYS A 97 0.02 -1.37 -27.66
CA LYS A 97 0.36 -2.24 -28.81
C LYS A 97 -0.53 -3.48 -28.91
N ASP A 98 -0.47 -4.32 -27.90
CA ASP A 98 -1.07 -5.63 -27.95
C ASP A 98 -2.50 -5.59 -27.40
N THR A 99 -3.45 -6.08 -28.15
CA THR A 99 -4.85 -6.20 -27.70
C THR A 99 -5.18 -7.66 -27.41
N LEU A 100 -5.61 -7.92 -26.19
CA LEU A 100 -6.08 -9.23 -25.74
C LEU A 100 -7.60 -9.23 -25.61
N ILE A 101 -8.25 -10.20 -26.27
CA ILE A 101 -9.66 -10.48 -26.05
C ILE A 101 -9.78 -11.22 -24.71
N ILE A 102 -10.74 -10.85 -23.91
CA ILE A 102 -10.95 -11.42 -22.58
C ILE A 102 -12.39 -11.85 -22.38
N ASN A 103 -12.58 -12.92 -21.64
CA ASN A 103 -13.90 -13.39 -21.22
C ASN A 103 -14.29 -12.81 -19.86
N HIS A 104 -13.33 -12.67 -18.94
CA HIS A 104 -13.53 -12.15 -17.61
C HIS A 104 -12.32 -11.33 -17.16
N LEU A 105 -12.54 -10.22 -16.48
CA LEU A 105 -11.51 -9.32 -15.97
C LEU A 105 -11.56 -9.27 -14.45
N ILE A 106 -10.44 -9.62 -13.79
CA ILE A 106 -10.22 -9.36 -12.39
C ILE A 106 -9.17 -8.25 -12.29
N SER A 107 -9.55 -7.09 -11.75
CA SER A 107 -8.67 -5.93 -11.71
C SER A 107 -8.35 -5.49 -10.29
N SER A 108 -7.05 -5.33 -10.02
CA SER A 108 -6.52 -4.69 -8.79
C SER A 108 -5.96 -3.28 -9.04
N MET A 109 -6.18 -2.72 -10.23
CA MET A 109 -5.73 -1.38 -10.59
C MET A 109 -6.33 -0.33 -9.64
N PRO A 110 -5.60 0.78 -9.38
CA PRO A 110 -6.20 1.92 -8.71
C PRO A 110 -7.49 2.35 -9.41
N LEU A 111 -8.55 2.53 -8.62
CA LEU A 111 -9.92 2.71 -9.14
C LEU A 111 -10.03 3.86 -10.14
N GLY A 112 -9.34 4.98 -9.89
CA GLY A 112 -9.31 6.10 -10.83
C GLY A 112 -8.65 5.75 -12.16
N VAL A 113 -7.50 5.04 -12.11
CA VAL A 113 -6.77 4.60 -13.31
C VAL A 113 -7.61 3.63 -14.14
N PHE A 114 -8.35 2.73 -13.48
CA PHE A 114 -9.27 1.82 -14.17
C PHE A 114 -10.34 2.59 -14.97
N LEU A 115 -10.96 3.60 -14.35
CA LEU A 115 -11.98 4.41 -14.98
C LEU A 115 -11.44 5.25 -16.14
N ASP A 116 -10.22 5.78 -16.01
CA ASP A 116 -9.57 6.56 -17.07
C ASP A 116 -9.24 5.71 -18.32
N TYR A 117 -9.06 4.40 -18.15
CA TYR A 117 -8.75 3.49 -19.26
C TYR A 117 -9.98 2.87 -19.93
N LEU A 118 -11.19 3.09 -19.40
CA LEU A 118 -12.41 2.57 -20.01
C LEU A 118 -12.69 3.24 -21.35
N ASN A 119 -13.03 2.44 -22.33
CA ASN A 119 -13.42 2.88 -23.68
C ASN A 119 -14.66 2.10 -24.16
N PRO A 120 -15.80 2.76 -24.38
CA PRO A 120 -16.10 4.19 -24.22
C PRO A 120 -15.85 4.70 -22.78
N PRO A 121 -15.56 6.02 -22.62
CA PRO A 121 -15.34 6.58 -21.31
C PRO A 121 -16.62 6.56 -20.45
N PRO A 122 -16.47 6.50 -19.11
CA PRO A 122 -17.59 6.64 -18.20
C PRO A 122 -18.33 7.98 -18.35
N PRO A 123 -19.58 8.07 -17.89
CA PRO A 123 -20.28 9.35 -17.81
C PRO A 123 -19.47 10.40 -17.05
N LYS A 124 -19.62 11.67 -17.43
CA LYS A 124 -18.87 12.79 -16.85
C LYS A 124 -18.97 12.82 -15.32
N GLU A 125 -20.16 12.57 -14.75
CA GLU A 125 -20.34 12.51 -13.29
C GLU A 125 -19.39 11.50 -12.63
N ILE A 126 -19.23 10.31 -13.18
CA ILE A 126 -18.34 9.26 -12.65
C ILE A 126 -16.88 9.66 -12.80
N LEU A 127 -16.49 10.27 -13.92
CA LEU A 127 -15.14 10.79 -14.12
C LEU A 127 -14.81 11.93 -13.14
N ASP A 128 -15.75 12.83 -12.86
CA ASP A 128 -15.57 13.92 -11.91
C ASP A 128 -15.41 13.37 -10.47
N ILE A 129 -16.17 12.34 -10.10
CA ILE A 129 -16.01 11.64 -8.84
C ILE A 129 -14.64 10.95 -8.79
N SER A 130 -14.26 10.25 -9.86
CA SER A 130 -12.95 9.57 -9.95
C SER A 130 -11.78 10.53 -9.71
N LYS A 131 -11.81 11.72 -10.30
CA LYS A 131 -10.80 12.75 -10.10
C LYS A 131 -10.77 13.32 -8.69
N SER A 132 -11.86 13.19 -7.95
CA SER A 132 -12.00 13.70 -6.57
C SER A 132 -11.50 12.73 -5.50
N ILE A 133 -11.30 11.45 -5.82
CA ILE A 133 -10.69 10.49 -4.89
C ILE A 133 -9.17 10.58 -4.96
N LYS A 134 -8.53 10.42 -3.82
CA LYS A 134 -7.08 10.63 -3.69
C LYS A 134 -6.38 9.39 -3.18
N PHE A 135 -5.15 9.24 -3.62
CA PHE A 135 -4.21 8.26 -3.10
C PHE A 135 -3.00 8.98 -2.50
N ARG A 136 -2.43 8.38 -1.47
CA ARG A 136 -1.14 8.79 -0.94
C ARG A 136 -0.04 8.02 -1.64
N ASP A 137 0.98 8.71 -2.08
CA ASP A 137 2.18 8.12 -2.64
C ASP A 137 3.24 7.99 -1.55
N ILE A 138 4.22 7.11 -1.75
CA ILE A 138 5.33 6.91 -0.82
C ILE A 138 6.64 6.86 -1.59
N ILE A 139 7.66 7.50 -1.05
CA ILE A 139 9.04 7.24 -1.42
C ILE A 139 9.67 6.40 -0.32
N LEU A 140 10.29 5.31 -0.70
CA LEU A 140 11.16 4.53 0.17
C LEU A 140 12.60 4.92 -0.11
N VAL A 141 13.36 5.27 0.94
CA VAL A 141 14.81 5.42 0.86
C VAL A 141 15.43 4.29 1.68
N CYS A 142 16.32 3.55 1.04
CA CYS A 142 16.97 2.37 1.60
C CYS A 142 18.46 2.67 1.80
N PHE A 143 18.99 2.34 2.98
CA PHE A 143 20.41 2.41 3.30
C PHE A 143 20.91 1.02 3.66
N PHE A 144 21.99 0.59 3.04
CA PHE A 144 22.67 -0.67 3.33
C PHE A 144 23.92 -0.38 4.16
N LEU A 145 24.03 -1.04 5.30
CA LEU A 145 24.98 -0.64 6.34
C LEU A 145 25.93 -1.79 6.73
N ASP A 146 27.20 -1.46 6.83
CA ASP A 146 28.23 -2.30 7.45
C ASP A 146 28.14 -2.17 8.98
N LYS A 147 27.05 -2.72 9.51
CA LYS A 147 26.71 -2.70 10.93
C LYS A 147 25.76 -3.86 11.21
N LYS A 148 26.00 -4.59 12.30
CA LYS A 148 25.21 -5.79 12.64
C LYS A 148 23.72 -5.50 12.83
N SER A 149 23.38 -4.39 13.48
CA SER A 149 22.01 -3.94 13.75
C SER A 149 22.00 -2.47 14.18
N ILE A 150 20.84 -1.84 14.08
CA ILE A 150 20.61 -0.48 14.59
C ILE A 150 20.00 -0.54 15.99
N ASN A 151 18.86 -1.22 16.12
CA ASN A 151 18.16 -1.41 17.39
C ASN A 151 17.16 -2.59 17.26
N ASN A 152 16.40 -2.85 18.34
CA ASN A 152 15.45 -3.96 18.38
C ASN A 152 13.98 -3.51 18.11
N ASN A 153 13.77 -2.29 17.60
CA ASN A 153 12.43 -1.79 17.37
C ASN A 153 11.88 -2.32 16.03
N GLY A 154 10.66 -2.83 16.02
CA GLY A 154 9.99 -3.26 14.80
C GLY A 154 9.71 -2.10 13.83
N SER A 155 9.47 -0.88 14.34
CA SER A 155 9.35 0.37 13.59
C SER A 155 9.53 1.56 14.53
N MET A 156 10.05 2.64 14.01
CA MET A 156 10.19 3.93 14.70
C MET A 156 9.38 4.98 13.94
N TYR A 157 8.63 5.81 14.68
CA TYR A 157 7.72 6.80 14.10
C TYR A 157 8.20 8.21 14.41
N PHE A 158 8.12 9.09 13.42
CA PHE A 158 8.63 10.46 13.45
C PHE A 158 7.47 11.46 13.20
N PRO A 159 6.80 11.91 14.26
CA PRO A 159 5.69 12.85 14.14
C PRO A 159 6.13 14.29 13.83
N ASP A 160 7.36 14.66 14.15
CA ASP A 160 7.91 16.00 13.99
C ASP A 160 8.05 16.35 12.50
N ASP A 161 7.53 17.51 12.09
CA ASP A 161 7.54 17.99 10.72
C ASP A 161 8.94 18.39 10.21
N LYS A 162 9.94 18.51 11.11
CA LYS A 162 11.34 18.78 10.72
C LYS A 162 11.94 17.64 9.88
N TYR A 163 11.47 16.40 10.05
CA TYR A 163 11.88 15.27 9.24
C TYR A 163 10.91 15.06 8.08
N LEU A 164 11.42 14.68 6.91
CA LEU A 164 10.58 14.37 5.75
C LEU A 164 9.82 13.05 5.93
N PHE A 165 10.40 12.12 6.66
CA PHE A 165 9.88 10.76 6.84
C PHE A 165 8.96 10.65 8.05
N THR A 166 8.06 9.68 7.99
CA THR A 166 7.12 9.36 9.06
C THR A 166 7.47 8.08 9.79
N ARG A 167 8.18 7.16 9.14
CA ARG A 167 8.52 5.86 9.70
C ARG A 167 9.88 5.39 9.19
N ILE A 168 10.61 4.73 10.09
CA ILE A 168 11.84 4.02 9.79
C ILE A 168 11.72 2.62 10.36
N TYR A 169 12.23 1.62 9.64
CA TYR A 169 12.33 0.26 10.15
C TYR A 169 13.55 -0.45 9.60
N GLU A 170 14.02 -1.41 10.40
CA GLU A 170 15.11 -2.32 10.09
C GLU A 170 14.49 -3.67 9.72
N PRO A 171 14.54 -4.11 8.44
CA PRO A 171 13.94 -5.37 8.00
C PRO A 171 14.43 -6.58 8.80
N LYS A 172 15.70 -6.58 9.20
CA LYS A 172 16.32 -7.64 9.99
C LYS A 172 15.63 -7.89 11.34
N ASN A 173 14.95 -6.88 11.91
CA ASN A 173 14.16 -7.02 13.14
C ASN A 173 12.86 -7.82 12.94
N ARG A 174 12.47 -8.11 11.71
CA ARG A 174 11.34 -9.00 11.40
C ARG A 174 11.81 -10.43 11.12
N SER A 175 12.95 -10.58 10.45
CA SER A 175 13.64 -11.85 10.27
C SER A 175 15.14 -11.61 10.10
N HIS A 176 15.94 -12.39 10.81
CA HIS A 176 17.39 -12.29 10.77
C HIS A 176 17.97 -12.54 9.37
N ASN A 177 17.27 -13.30 8.53
CA ASN A 177 17.69 -13.65 7.17
C ASN A 177 17.44 -12.51 6.14
N MET A 178 16.87 -11.37 6.58
CA MET A 178 16.66 -10.20 5.71
C MET A 178 17.95 -9.40 5.44
N SER A 179 19.06 -9.75 6.08
CA SER A 179 20.39 -9.16 5.83
C SER A 179 21.48 -10.16 6.22
N PRO A 180 22.71 -10.05 5.70
CA PRO A 180 23.87 -10.80 6.20
C PRO A 180 24.08 -10.62 7.70
N ILE A 181 24.74 -11.57 8.36
CA ILE A 181 24.83 -11.63 9.81
C ILE A 181 25.47 -10.38 10.43
N ASP A 182 26.47 -9.83 9.76
CA ASP A 182 27.28 -8.67 10.16
C ASP A 182 26.77 -7.34 9.58
N LYS A 183 25.75 -7.37 8.71
CA LYS A 183 25.20 -6.21 7.99
C LYS A 183 23.72 -6.01 8.31
N THR A 184 23.24 -4.80 8.03
CA THR A 184 21.80 -4.50 8.09
C THR A 184 21.37 -3.51 7.02
N SER A 185 20.07 -3.29 6.94
CA SER A 185 19.48 -2.25 6.10
C SER A 185 18.46 -1.43 6.88
N LEU A 186 18.31 -0.19 6.49
CA LEU A 186 17.36 0.75 7.08
C LEU A 186 16.43 1.25 5.99
N ILE A 187 15.13 1.12 6.19
CA ILE A 187 14.12 1.60 5.26
C ILE A 187 13.41 2.81 5.85
N VAL A 188 13.40 3.89 5.10
CA VAL A 188 12.82 5.18 5.48
C VAL A 188 11.61 5.45 4.59
N GLU A 189 10.44 5.67 5.20
CA GLU A 189 9.19 5.92 4.50
C GLU A 189 8.83 7.40 4.51
N ILE A 190 8.68 7.97 3.32
CA ILE A 190 8.35 9.37 3.08
C ILE A 190 7.00 9.42 2.35
N PRO A 191 5.90 9.70 3.05
CA PRO A 191 4.61 9.88 2.40
C PRO A 191 4.53 11.23 1.70
N CYS A 192 4.04 11.24 0.46
CA CYS A 192 3.94 12.45 -0.37
C CYS A 192 2.77 12.34 -1.35
N PHE A 193 2.58 13.37 -2.14
CA PHE A 193 1.76 13.34 -3.36
C PHE A 193 2.67 13.47 -4.58
N LYS A 194 2.21 13.00 -5.74
CA LYS A 194 2.94 13.16 -7.02
C LYS A 194 3.17 14.62 -7.40
N SER A 195 2.38 15.54 -6.86
CA SER A 195 2.52 16.97 -7.05
C SER A 195 3.52 17.64 -6.12
N ASP A 196 3.99 16.95 -5.09
CA ASP A 196 4.90 17.53 -4.10
C ASP A 196 6.32 17.64 -4.67
N ASP A 197 7.03 18.70 -4.31
CA ASP A 197 8.42 18.94 -4.75
C ASP A 197 9.33 17.74 -4.44
N ILE A 198 9.10 17.09 -3.32
CA ILE A 198 9.86 15.91 -2.92
C ILE A 198 9.69 14.71 -3.88
N TRP A 199 8.49 14.55 -4.46
CA TRP A 199 8.27 13.53 -5.49
C TRP A 199 8.98 13.88 -6.79
N LEU A 200 9.05 15.16 -7.12
CA LEU A 200 9.65 15.66 -8.36
C LEU A 200 11.17 15.82 -8.25
N SER A 201 11.71 15.84 -7.01
CA SER A 201 13.13 16.07 -6.76
C SER A 201 14.01 14.96 -7.34
N ASN A 202 15.29 15.31 -7.51
CA ASN A 202 16.34 14.35 -7.85
C ASN A 202 16.49 13.30 -6.74
N GLN A 203 16.62 12.04 -7.12
CA GLN A 203 16.70 10.93 -6.16
C GLN A 203 17.95 11.01 -5.29
N ASN A 204 19.10 11.40 -5.85
CA ASN A 204 20.34 11.50 -5.08
C ASN A 204 20.26 12.61 -4.04
N ASP A 205 19.71 13.78 -4.41
CA ASP A 205 19.54 14.90 -3.47
C ASP A 205 18.63 14.52 -2.31
N LEU A 206 17.57 13.76 -2.59
CA LEU A 206 16.68 13.24 -1.56
C LEU A 206 17.39 12.26 -0.64
N ILE A 207 18.16 11.33 -1.20
CA ILE A 207 18.94 10.34 -0.42
C ILE A 207 19.93 11.07 0.50
N GLU A 208 20.69 12.04 -0.01
CA GLU A 208 21.66 12.78 0.79
C GLU A 208 20.99 13.59 1.90
N LYS A 209 19.82 14.19 1.64
CA LYS A 209 19.05 14.89 2.67
C LYS A 209 18.59 13.95 3.80
N VAL A 210 18.04 12.79 3.45
CA VAL A 210 17.61 11.79 4.43
C VAL A 210 18.82 11.22 5.19
N LYS A 211 19.93 10.97 4.49
CA LYS A 211 21.19 10.52 5.09
C LYS A 211 21.67 11.48 6.16
N ALA A 212 21.68 12.79 5.87
CA ALA A 212 22.10 13.82 6.83
C ALA A 212 21.25 13.78 8.12
N ASP A 213 19.92 13.63 7.98
CA ASP A 213 19.03 13.48 9.12
C ASP A 213 19.36 12.22 9.96
N LEU A 214 19.64 11.09 9.30
CA LEU A 214 19.95 9.82 9.96
C LEU A 214 21.32 9.87 10.69
N LEU A 215 22.32 10.54 10.10
CA LEU A 215 23.61 10.78 10.75
C LEU A 215 23.44 11.65 12.01
N ASN A 216 22.67 12.72 11.92
CA ASN A 216 22.35 13.59 13.06
C ASN A 216 21.58 12.85 14.17
N LEU A 217 20.77 11.85 13.82
CA LEU A 217 20.07 10.97 14.75
C LEU A 217 20.94 9.81 15.27
N ASN A 218 22.21 9.73 14.86
CA ASN A 218 23.17 8.69 15.24
C ASN A 218 22.72 7.25 14.90
N PHE A 219 21.97 7.06 13.80
CA PHE A 219 21.61 5.73 13.35
C PHE A 219 22.82 4.95 12.82
N PHE A 220 23.71 5.62 12.12
CA PHE A 220 24.97 5.09 11.61
C PHE A 220 25.98 6.24 11.41
N THR A 221 27.19 5.91 11.03
CA THR A 221 28.26 6.85 10.66
C THR A 221 28.55 6.71 9.14
N ASP A 222 29.13 7.74 8.52
CA ASP A 222 29.38 7.74 7.07
C ASP A 222 30.20 6.53 6.60
N ASN A 223 31.20 6.11 7.38
CA ASN A 223 32.03 4.95 7.08
C ASN A 223 31.30 3.60 7.20
N GLN A 224 30.09 3.58 7.76
CA GLN A 224 29.25 2.38 7.85
C GLN A 224 28.28 2.26 6.65
N LEU A 225 28.16 3.31 5.82
CA LEU A 225 27.31 3.26 4.64
C LEU A 225 27.98 2.45 3.53
N ILE A 226 27.30 1.38 3.06
CA ILE A 226 27.75 0.57 1.95
C ILE A 226 27.16 1.11 0.65
N ASP A 227 25.83 1.32 0.63
CA ASP A 227 25.08 1.76 -0.56
C ASP A 227 23.72 2.32 -0.14
N SER A 228 23.05 2.99 -1.08
CA SER A 228 21.70 3.52 -0.87
C SER A 228 20.91 3.56 -2.17
N CYS A 229 19.60 3.44 -2.06
CA CYS A 229 18.70 3.59 -3.21
C CYS A 229 17.37 4.17 -2.78
N SER A 230 16.57 4.61 -3.76
CA SER A 230 15.20 5.05 -3.49
C SER A 230 14.20 4.48 -4.50
N TYR A 231 12.96 4.27 -4.03
CA TYR A 231 11.86 3.77 -4.85
C TYR A 231 10.63 4.65 -4.67
N LYS A 232 10.02 5.07 -5.77
CA LYS A 232 8.74 5.79 -5.79
C LYS A 232 7.60 4.80 -5.94
N ILE A 233 6.70 4.75 -4.96
CA ILE A 233 5.51 3.88 -4.96
C ILE A 233 4.28 4.76 -5.15
N PRO A 234 3.76 4.87 -6.37
CA PRO A 234 2.56 5.64 -6.63
C PRO A 234 1.32 4.92 -6.11
N ASN A 235 0.32 5.68 -5.66
CA ASN A 235 -0.96 5.17 -5.18
C ASN A 235 -0.81 4.11 -4.07
N ALA A 236 0.11 4.33 -3.13
CA ALA A 236 0.42 3.36 -2.07
C ALA A 236 -0.77 3.12 -1.13
N TYR A 237 -1.55 4.17 -0.83
CA TYR A 237 -2.71 4.10 0.05
C TYR A 237 -3.88 4.93 -0.47
N PRO A 238 -5.12 4.39 -0.50
CA PRO A 238 -6.32 5.22 -0.68
C PRO A 238 -6.49 6.15 0.52
N ILE A 239 -6.81 7.41 0.27
CA ILE A 239 -7.08 8.38 1.33
C ILE A 239 -8.58 8.38 1.60
N LEU A 240 -8.97 7.88 2.77
CA LEU A 240 -10.36 7.81 3.19
C LEU A 240 -10.78 9.17 3.76
N GLU A 241 -11.17 10.10 2.89
CA GLU A 241 -11.71 11.40 3.26
C GLU A 241 -13.11 11.26 3.89
N LEU A 242 -13.59 12.31 4.56
CA LEU A 242 -15.00 12.32 5.03
C LEU A 242 -15.96 12.09 3.85
N ASN A 243 -16.93 11.20 4.05
CA ASN A 243 -17.95 10.84 3.06
C ASN A 243 -17.39 10.16 1.78
N PHE A 244 -16.18 9.62 1.80
CA PHE A 244 -15.62 8.89 0.67
C PHE A 244 -16.55 7.73 0.25
N GLU A 245 -17.23 7.09 1.19
CA GLU A 245 -18.13 5.95 0.94
C GLU A 245 -19.20 6.28 -0.09
N LYS A 246 -19.76 7.49 -0.04
CA LYS A 246 -20.79 7.94 -1.01
C LYS A 246 -20.21 8.05 -2.43
N LYS A 247 -18.98 8.56 -2.54
CA LYS A 247 -18.25 8.68 -3.82
C LYS A 247 -17.95 7.30 -4.39
N ILE A 248 -17.39 6.42 -3.56
CA ILE A 248 -16.98 5.08 -3.97
C ILE A 248 -18.19 4.22 -4.33
N ARG A 249 -19.30 4.33 -3.60
CA ARG A 249 -20.55 3.64 -3.94
C ARG A 249 -21.02 4.00 -5.33
N LYS A 250 -21.07 5.28 -5.71
CA LYS A 250 -21.47 5.70 -7.07
C LYS A 250 -20.57 5.10 -8.15
N ILE A 251 -19.26 5.02 -7.90
CA ILE A 251 -18.33 4.36 -8.83
C ILE A 251 -18.64 2.86 -8.92
N PHE A 252 -18.84 2.19 -7.80
CA PHE A 252 -19.15 0.75 -7.78
C PHE A 252 -20.51 0.45 -8.41
N ASP A 253 -21.52 1.26 -8.16
CA ASP A 253 -22.85 1.14 -8.80
C ASP A 253 -22.71 1.27 -10.35
N TYR A 254 -21.86 2.17 -10.83
CA TYR A 254 -21.54 2.27 -12.26
C TYR A 254 -20.78 1.03 -12.76
N LEU A 255 -19.78 0.54 -12.05
CA LEU A 255 -18.95 -0.59 -12.49
C LEU A 255 -19.64 -1.94 -12.35
N SER A 256 -20.63 -2.07 -11.45
CA SER A 256 -21.43 -3.29 -11.27
C SER A 256 -22.28 -3.66 -12.49
N ARG A 257 -22.43 -2.74 -13.45
CA ARG A 257 -23.07 -3.03 -14.74
C ARG A 257 -22.29 -4.03 -15.60
N PHE A 258 -21.00 -4.19 -15.38
CA PHE A 258 -20.19 -5.11 -16.16
C PHE A 258 -20.24 -6.53 -15.58
N ASP A 259 -20.92 -7.43 -16.31
CA ASP A 259 -21.20 -8.80 -15.86
C ASP A 259 -19.93 -9.64 -15.70
N ASN A 260 -18.85 -9.28 -16.41
CA ASN A 260 -17.59 -10.00 -16.45
C ASN A 260 -16.43 -9.24 -15.80
N LEU A 261 -16.72 -8.35 -14.82
CA LEU A 261 -15.73 -7.58 -14.07
C LEU A 261 -15.78 -7.91 -12.57
N ASN A 262 -14.64 -8.24 -12.00
CA ASN A 262 -14.42 -8.22 -10.55
C ASN A 262 -13.32 -7.24 -10.18
N LEU A 263 -13.58 -6.39 -9.22
CA LEU A 263 -12.57 -5.55 -8.61
C LEU A 263 -12.00 -6.22 -7.36
N THR A 264 -10.69 -6.07 -7.15
CA THR A 264 -9.99 -6.61 -5.99
C THR A 264 -8.80 -5.73 -5.62
N GLY A 265 -8.09 -6.11 -4.58
CA GLY A 265 -6.92 -5.36 -4.12
C GLY A 265 -7.28 -4.07 -3.39
N ARG A 266 -6.32 -3.55 -2.62
CA ARG A 266 -6.50 -2.32 -1.83
C ARG A 266 -6.93 -1.13 -2.68
N ASN A 267 -6.28 -0.96 -3.82
CA ASN A 267 -6.48 0.21 -4.68
C ASN A 267 -7.70 0.07 -5.58
N GLY A 268 -8.01 -1.15 -6.02
CA GLY A 268 -9.21 -1.44 -6.83
C GLY A 268 -10.50 -1.38 -6.01
N LEU A 269 -10.44 -1.74 -4.73
CA LEU A 269 -11.56 -1.63 -3.80
C LEU A 269 -11.61 -0.31 -3.03
N PHE A 270 -10.61 0.55 -3.21
CA PHE A 270 -10.43 1.79 -2.44
C PHE A 270 -10.60 1.57 -0.93
N ALA A 271 -9.94 0.52 -0.40
CA ALA A 271 -10.10 0.07 0.97
C ALA A 271 -8.75 -0.17 1.65
N TYR A 272 -8.69 0.04 2.96
CA TYR A 272 -7.49 -0.23 3.76
C TYR A 272 -7.51 -1.68 4.25
N THR A 273 -6.98 -2.59 3.41
CA THR A 273 -7.01 -4.04 3.61
C THR A 273 -5.60 -4.63 3.73
N HIS A 274 -5.51 -5.86 4.24
CA HIS A 274 -4.27 -6.60 4.44
C HIS A 274 -4.17 -7.81 3.49
N ILE A 275 -3.00 -8.45 3.41
CA ILE A 275 -2.75 -9.60 2.51
C ILE A 275 -3.77 -10.73 2.72
N HIS A 276 -4.10 -11.06 3.97
CA HIS A 276 -5.08 -12.12 4.26
C HIS A 276 -6.50 -11.79 3.78
N ASP A 277 -6.87 -10.50 3.73
CA ASP A 277 -8.14 -10.07 3.15
C ASP A 277 -8.15 -10.30 1.64
N HIS A 278 -7.02 -10.00 0.97
CA HIS A 278 -6.88 -10.22 -0.47
C HIS A 278 -6.91 -11.70 -0.84
N MET A 279 -6.29 -12.57 -0.03
CA MET A 279 -6.37 -14.02 -0.22
C MET A 279 -7.81 -14.52 -0.09
N ARG A 280 -8.57 -14.01 0.88
CA ARG A 280 -10.00 -14.33 1.06
C ARG A 280 -10.82 -13.86 -0.13
N ASN A 281 -10.64 -12.60 -0.54
CA ASN A 281 -11.35 -12.03 -1.69
C ASN A 281 -11.08 -12.82 -2.99
N GLY A 282 -9.82 -13.18 -3.23
CA GLY A 282 -9.46 -14.01 -4.39
C GLY A 282 -10.20 -15.33 -4.40
N ARG A 283 -10.27 -16.02 -3.26
CA ARG A 283 -11.04 -17.28 -3.11
C ARG A 283 -12.54 -17.07 -3.38
N GLU A 284 -13.13 -16.01 -2.85
CA GLU A 284 -14.55 -15.68 -3.04
C GLU A 284 -14.87 -15.39 -4.51
N ILE A 285 -14.02 -14.64 -5.20
CA ILE A 285 -14.17 -14.34 -6.64
C ILE A 285 -14.19 -15.65 -7.43
N ILE A 286 -13.23 -16.55 -7.22
CA ILE A 286 -13.13 -17.81 -7.97
C ILE A 286 -14.29 -18.75 -7.64
N ASN A 287 -14.70 -18.85 -6.37
CA ASN A 287 -15.85 -19.67 -5.98
C ASN A 287 -17.16 -19.20 -6.63
N ASN A 288 -17.32 -17.89 -6.83
CA ASN A 288 -18.49 -17.34 -7.51
C ASN A 288 -18.42 -17.57 -9.03
N TYR A 289 -17.23 -17.42 -9.62
CA TYR A 289 -17.02 -17.68 -11.04
C TYR A 289 -17.23 -19.14 -11.42
N SER A 290 -16.84 -20.10 -10.56
CA SER A 290 -17.00 -21.54 -10.81
C SER A 290 -18.45 -22.04 -10.69
N LYS A 291 -19.39 -21.20 -10.27
CA LYS A 291 -20.82 -21.53 -10.15
C LYS A 291 -21.66 -21.08 -11.35
N VAL A 292 -21.08 -20.32 -12.26
CA VAL A 292 -21.65 -19.84 -13.52
C VAL A 292 -21.14 -20.71 -14.66
#